data_9291ad24973aa4ccdb0ffcc467201b2b
#
_entry.id   9291ad24973aa4ccdb0ffcc467201b2b
#
_cell.length_a   1.000
_cell.length_b   1.000
_cell.length_c   1.000
_cell.angle_alpha   90.00
_cell.angle_beta   90.00
_cell.angle_gamma   90.00
#
_symmetry.space_group_name_H-M   'P 1'
#
loop_
_entity.id
_entity.type
_entity.pdbx_description
1 polymer ?
#
loop_
_entity_poly.entity_id
_entity_poly.type
_entity_poly.pdbx_seq_one_letter_code
_entity_poly.pdbx_strand_id
1 'polypeptide(L)'
;MNKLAHGKLLFFLCFLAVTMIVYAQYAFAAPQISTETTMQEHIGPFPRGEANTGYAQYFIGNSYLQPLVSKELSINNVTFEPGCRNNWHIHQASRGGGQILLCTAGRGWYQEWDKPAQELHPGNVVVIPAGVKHWHGAAKDSWFAHIAIEVPGENLKNEWLEAVGDADYQKLP
;
A
#
# COMPACT_ATOMS: atom_id res chain seq x y z
N MET A 1 -34.35 69.58 20.00
CA MET A 1 -32.91 69.24 20.05
C MET A 1 -32.81 67.70 20.27
N ASN A 2 -31.93 67.01 19.59
CA ASN A 2 -31.61 65.56 19.66
C ASN A 2 -32.45 64.54 18.92
N LYS A 3 -32.65 64.71 17.59
CA LYS A 3 -33.01 63.62 16.70
C LYS A 3 -31.86 63.12 15.80
N LEU A 4 -30.71 63.78 15.84
CA LEU A 4 -29.54 63.43 15.00
C LEU A 4 -28.58 62.37 15.62
N ALA A 5 -28.64 62.12 16.93
CA ALA A 5 -27.70 61.23 17.59
C ALA A 5 -28.05 59.75 17.45
N HIS A 6 -29.34 59.43 17.29
CA HIS A 6 -29.78 58.01 17.22
C HIS A 6 -29.57 57.34 15.87
N GLY A 7 -29.59 58.10 14.77
CA GLY A 7 -29.36 57.58 13.42
C GLY A 7 -27.93 57.12 13.15
N LYS A 8 -26.96 57.82 13.71
CA LYS A 8 -25.53 57.49 13.51
C LYS A 8 -25.09 56.25 14.31
N LEU A 9 -25.70 56.00 15.46
CA LEU A 9 -25.38 54.84 16.28
C LEU A 9 -25.95 53.56 15.68
N LEU A 10 -27.14 53.62 15.06
CA LEU A 10 -27.77 52.45 14.43
C LEU A 10 -27.03 52.04 13.16
N PHE A 11 -26.50 53.02 12.38
CA PHE A 11 -25.68 52.73 11.20
C PHE A 11 -24.33 52.09 11.55
N PHE A 12 -23.72 52.48 12.67
CA PHE A 12 -22.45 51.92 13.10
C PHE A 12 -22.58 50.49 13.62
N LEU A 13 -23.68 50.18 14.31
CA LEU A 13 -23.96 48.82 14.80
C LEU A 13 -24.33 47.85 13.65
N CYS A 14 -25.03 48.28 12.60
CA CYS A 14 -25.29 47.49 11.42
C CYS A 14 -24.02 47.21 10.62
N PHE A 15 -23.10 48.17 10.52
CA PHE A 15 -21.83 47.94 9.78
C PHE A 15 -20.92 46.96 10.50
N LEU A 16 -20.85 46.99 11.82
CA LEU A 16 -20.10 46.02 12.63
C LEU A 16 -20.70 44.62 12.57
N ALA A 17 -22.04 44.50 12.55
CA ALA A 17 -22.69 43.19 12.43
C ALA A 17 -22.46 42.56 11.06
N VAL A 18 -22.48 43.32 9.97
CA VAL A 18 -22.24 42.82 8.61
C VAL A 18 -20.79 42.42 8.43
N THR A 19 -19.82 43.15 8.97
CA THR A 19 -18.40 42.79 8.90
C THR A 19 -18.09 41.52 9.68
N MET A 20 -18.72 41.30 10.85
CA MET A 20 -18.53 40.09 11.64
C MET A 20 -19.14 38.84 10.96
N ILE A 21 -20.26 39.00 10.24
CA ILE A 21 -20.87 37.88 9.47
C ILE A 21 -19.98 37.51 8.28
N VAL A 22 -19.38 38.50 7.61
CA VAL A 22 -18.47 38.24 6.49
C VAL A 22 -17.18 37.56 6.95
N TYR A 23 -16.61 37.99 8.10
CA TYR A 23 -15.43 37.29 8.66
C TYR A 23 -15.72 35.90 9.17
N ALA A 24 -16.92 35.60 9.67
CA ALA A 24 -17.32 34.26 10.07
C ALA A 24 -17.47 33.29 8.87
N GLN A 25 -17.79 33.80 7.68
CA GLN A 25 -17.88 32.97 6.47
C GLN A 25 -16.52 32.66 5.84
N TYR A 26 -15.50 33.48 6.06
CA TYR A 26 -14.13 33.19 5.57
C TYR A 26 -13.31 32.30 6.51
N ALA A 27 -13.72 32.12 7.76
CA ALA A 27 -13.01 31.28 8.72
C ALA A 27 -13.28 29.77 8.58
N PHE A 28 -14.19 29.35 7.69
CA PHE A 28 -14.60 27.93 7.56
C PHE A 28 -14.16 27.24 6.27
N ALA A 29 -13.30 27.86 5.49
CA ALA A 29 -12.67 27.21 4.34
C ALA A 29 -11.20 26.89 4.63
N ALA A 30 -10.91 26.24 5.73
CA ALA A 30 -9.68 25.46 5.82
C ALA A 30 -9.77 24.35 4.75
N PRO A 31 -8.75 24.15 3.90
CA PRO A 31 -8.76 23.04 2.98
C PRO A 31 -8.96 21.75 3.81
N GLN A 32 -10.07 21.10 3.63
CA GLN A 32 -10.25 19.73 4.08
C GLN A 32 -9.24 18.91 3.27
N ILE A 33 -8.02 18.77 3.80
CA ILE A 33 -7.11 17.72 3.31
C ILE A 33 -7.85 16.43 3.60
N SER A 34 -8.42 15.86 2.55
CA SER A 34 -9.15 14.61 2.67
C SER A 34 -8.18 13.57 3.21
N THR A 35 -8.45 13.09 4.41
CA THR A 35 -7.70 12.00 5.04
C THR A 35 -7.75 10.71 4.18
N GLU A 36 -8.70 10.60 3.26
CA GLU A 36 -8.78 9.51 2.29
C GLU A 36 -7.62 9.50 1.29
N THR A 37 -7.16 10.65 0.80
CA THR A 37 -6.06 10.69 -0.19
C THR A 37 -4.73 10.28 0.45
N THR A 38 -4.49 10.61 1.72
CA THR A 38 -3.26 10.24 2.43
C THR A 38 -3.25 8.77 2.87
N MET A 39 -4.41 8.17 3.13
CA MET A 39 -4.51 6.76 3.50
C MET A 39 -4.24 5.83 2.30
N GLN A 40 -4.45 6.28 1.07
CA GLN A 40 -4.24 5.49 -0.15
C GLN A 40 -2.78 5.50 -0.63
N GLU A 41 -1.97 6.44 -0.16
CA GLU A 41 -0.53 6.49 -0.48
C GLU A 41 0.33 5.58 0.42
N HIS A 42 -0.14 5.25 1.62
CA HIS A 42 0.58 4.43 2.59
C HIS A 42 -0.35 3.44 3.28
N ILE A 43 -0.16 2.16 3.04
CA ILE A 43 -0.84 1.11 3.84
C ILE A 43 0.05 0.54 4.95
N GLY A 44 1.27 1.07 5.10
CA GLY A 44 2.26 0.64 6.09
C GLY A 44 3.32 1.70 6.30
N PRO A 45 4.43 1.37 6.96
CA PRO A 45 5.49 2.32 7.31
C PRO A 45 6.34 2.78 6.11
N PHE A 46 6.19 2.14 4.93
CA PHE A 46 6.94 2.46 3.73
C PHE A 46 6.03 3.02 2.63
N PRO A 47 6.56 3.87 1.73
CA PRO A 47 5.81 4.34 0.57
C PRO A 47 5.27 3.16 -0.25
N ARG A 48 4.05 3.31 -0.78
CA ARG A 48 3.44 2.31 -1.66
C ARG A 48 4.27 2.08 -2.93
N GLY A 49 4.84 3.14 -3.45
CA GLY A 49 5.55 3.13 -4.72
C GLY A 49 4.65 3.29 -5.94
N GLU A 50 5.24 3.13 -7.11
CA GLU A 50 4.58 3.25 -8.41
C GLU A 50 3.88 1.94 -8.80
N ALA A 51 2.92 2.04 -9.73
CA ALA A 51 2.27 0.86 -10.30
C ALA A 51 3.33 -0.10 -10.88
N ASN A 52 3.25 -1.36 -10.50
CA ASN A 52 4.23 -2.39 -10.85
C ASN A 52 4.07 -2.88 -12.30
N THR A 53 4.14 -1.95 -13.25
CA THR A 53 3.88 -2.22 -14.68
C THR A 53 4.89 -3.16 -15.31
N GLY A 54 6.15 -3.13 -14.87
CA GLY A 54 7.23 -3.98 -15.40
C GLY A 54 6.99 -5.48 -15.14
N TYR A 55 6.26 -5.81 -14.09
CA TYR A 55 5.94 -7.19 -13.72
C TYR A 55 4.44 -7.52 -13.83
N ALA A 56 3.61 -6.61 -14.35
CA ALA A 56 2.15 -6.77 -14.37
C ALA A 56 1.68 -8.10 -14.99
N GLN A 57 2.39 -8.60 -15.99
CA GLN A 57 2.08 -9.91 -16.62
C GLN A 57 2.20 -11.13 -15.68
N TYR A 58 2.87 -10.96 -14.56
CA TYR A 58 3.08 -12.01 -13.55
C TYR A 58 2.20 -11.82 -12.31
N PHE A 59 1.22 -10.92 -12.38
CA PHE A 59 0.29 -10.64 -11.29
C PHE A 59 -1.15 -10.71 -11.77
N ILE A 60 -2.04 -11.19 -10.91
CA ILE A 60 -3.48 -11.03 -11.04
C ILE A 60 -3.87 -9.86 -10.13
N GLY A 61 -4.55 -8.83 -10.68
CA GLY A 61 -4.86 -7.60 -9.95
C GLY A 61 -3.72 -6.58 -9.95
N ASN A 62 -3.89 -5.50 -9.19
CA ASN A 62 -2.97 -4.38 -9.15
C ASN A 62 -1.96 -4.52 -8.01
N SER A 63 -0.71 -4.27 -8.31
CA SER A 63 0.38 -4.20 -7.33
C SER A 63 1.23 -2.96 -7.56
N TYR A 64 1.97 -2.57 -6.53
CA TYR A 64 2.85 -1.41 -6.52
C TYR A 64 4.22 -1.82 -6.02
N LEU A 65 5.25 -1.14 -6.51
CA LEU A 65 6.63 -1.45 -6.17
C LEU A 65 7.37 -0.18 -5.80
N GLN A 66 7.97 -0.17 -4.62
CA GLN A 66 8.89 0.86 -4.16
C GLN A 66 10.27 0.24 -3.91
N PRO A 67 11.27 0.48 -4.77
CA PRO A 67 12.65 0.14 -4.44
C PRO A 67 13.11 0.93 -3.22
N LEU A 68 13.59 0.23 -2.19
CA LEU A 68 14.17 0.82 -0.99
C LEU A 68 15.70 0.79 -1.05
N VAL A 69 16.25 -0.31 -1.54
CA VAL A 69 17.68 -0.49 -1.81
C VAL A 69 17.81 -1.21 -3.14
N SER A 70 18.68 -0.70 -4.03
CA SER A 70 18.87 -1.27 -5.37
C SER A 70 20.35 -1.46 -5.75
N LYS A 71 21.26 -1.17 -4.83
CA LYS A 71 22.69 -1.45 -4.97
C LYS A 71 23.09 -2.49 -3.95
N GLU A 72 23.98 -3.42 -4.33
CA GLU A 72 24.52 -4.49 -3.49
C GLU A 72 23.47 -5.48 -2.99
N LEU A 73 22.28 -5.02 -2.60
CA LEU A 73 21.16 -5.81 -2.15
C LEU A 73 19.86 -5.25 -2.75
N SER A 74 18.99 -6.11 -3.27
CA SER A 74 17.67 -5.72 -3.74
C SER A 74 16.66 -5.83 -2.59
N ILE A 75 16.14 -4.68 -2.15
CA ILE A 75 15.09 -4.58 -1.14
C ILE A 75 13.97 -3.71 -1.69
N ASN A 76 12.76 -4.26 -1.73
CA ASN A 76 11.59 -3.57 -2.28
C ASN A 76 10.42 -3.65 -1.31
N ASN A 77 9.67 -2.56 -1.15
CA ASN A 77 8.32 -2.64 -0.61
C ASN A 77 7.37 -3.02 -1.74
N VAL A 78 6.68 -4.15 -1.59
CA VAL A 78 5.68 -4.62 -2.54
C VAL A 78 4.31 -4.51 -1.90
N THR A 79 3.40 -3.79 -2.57
CA THR A 79 2.05 -3.55 -2.09
C THR A 79 1.04 -4.16 -3.06
N PHE A 80 0.08 -4.88 -2.53
CA PHE A 80 -0.96 -5.59 -3.26
C PHE A 80 -2.34 -5.03 -2.90
N GLU A 81 -3.15 -4.73 -3.90
CA GLU A 81 -4.58 -4.46 -3.69
C GLU A 81 -5.33 -5.73 -3.22
N PRO A 82 -6.52 -5.60 -2.60
CA PRO A 82 -7.34 -6.75 -2.25
C PRO A 82 -7.52 -7.71 -3.43
N GLY A 83 -7.27 -9.00 -3.21
CA GLY A 83 -7.35 -10.03 -4.24
C GLY A 83 -6.13 -10.14 -5.16
N CYS A 84 -5.20 -9.19 -5.13
CA CYS A 84 -4.00 -9.23 -5.95
C CYS A 84 -3.00 -10.26 -5.44
N ARG A 85 -2.43 -11.02 -6.34
CA ARG A 85 -1.41 -12.05 -6.08
C ARG A 85 -0.46 -12.22 -7.25
N ASN A 86 0.78 -12.62 -6.98
CA ASN A 86 1.69 -12.97 -8.05
C ASN A 86 1.49 -14.42 -8.53
N ASN A 87 2.04 -14.73 -9.68
CA ASN A 87 2.10 -16.07 -10.20
C ASN A 87 2.99 -16.98 -9.32
N TRP A 88 2.85 -18.27 -9.47
CA TRP A 88 3.86 -19.21 -9.02
C TRP A 88 5.21 -18.82 -9.61
N HIS A 89 6.26 -18.83 -8.78
CA HIS A 89 7.60 -18.48 -9.21
C HIS A 89 8.67 -19.12 -8.33
N ILE A 90 9.90 -19.08 -8.81
CA ILE A 90 11.06 -19.66 -8.14
C ILE A 90 12.22 -18.64 -8.19
N HIS A 91 12.86 -18.40 -7.06
CA HIS A 91 14.16 -17.72 -7.00
C HIS A 91 15.26 -18.76 -7.12
N GLN A 92 15.81 -18.91 -8.31
CA GLN A 92 16.90 -19.86 -8.60
C GLN A 92 18.25 -19.29 -8.17
N ALA A 93 19.10 -20.14 -7.63
CA ALA A 93 20.50 -19.86 -7.37
C ALA A 93 21.31 -21.15 -7.35
N SER A 94 22.60 -21.10 -7.70
CA SER A 94 23.50 -22.26 -7.57
C SER A 94 24.12 -22.35 -6.16
N ARG A 95 24.16 -21.22 -5.43
CA ARG A 95 24.58 -21.14 -4.01
C ARG A 95 23.95 -19.90 -3.38
N GLY A 96 23.50 -19.98 -2.13
CA GLY A 96 22.75 -18.92 -1.45
C GLY A 96 21.43 -18.66 -2.17
N GLY A 97 21.03 -17.40 -2.28
CA GLY A 97 19.80 -17.00 -2.99
C GLY A 97 18.52 -17.29 -2.20
N GLY A 98 17.40 -17.13 -2.88
CA GLY A 98 16.06 -17.17 -2.29
C GLY A 98 15.53 -15.79 -1.95
N GLN A 99 14.45 -15.73 -1.17
CA GLN A 99 13.78 -14.49 -0.83
C GLN A 99 13.39 -14.45 0.65
N ILE A 100 13.39 -13.26 1.25
CA ILE A 100 12.82 -13.05 2.58
C ILE A 100 11.69 -12.04 2.46
N LEU A 101 10.53 -12.34 3.05
CA LEU A 101 9.39 -11.45 3.17
C LEU A 101 9.27 -10.98 4.61
N LEU A 102 9.22 -9.66 4.83
CA LEU A 102 8.89 -9.03 6.10
C LEU A 102 7.54 -8.35 5.96
N CYS A 103 6.49 -8.90 6.55
CA CYS A 103 5.13 -8.36 6.41
C CYS A 103 4.98 -7.07 7.21
N THR A 104 4.52 -6.00 6.56
CA THR A 104 4.50 -4.64 7.12
C THR A 104 3.10 -4.08 7.30
N ALA A 105 2.12 -4.51 6.51
CA ALA A 105 0.75 -4.02 6.60
C ALA A 105 -0.28 -5.00 6.00
N GLY A 106 -1.51 -4.89 6.49
CA GLY A 106 -2.65 -5.62 5.97
C GLY A 106 -2.61 -7.12 6.23
N ARG A 107 -3.30 -7.88 5.38
CA ARG A 107 -3.45 -9.34 5.48
C ARG A 107 -3.21 -9.98 4.11
N GLY A 108 -2.42 -11.03 4.08
CA GLY A 108 -2.06 -11.71 2.84
C GLY A 108 -1.80 -13.19 3.03
N TRP A 109 -1.29 -13.80 1.97
CA TRP A 109 -1.01 -15.22 1.89
C TRP A 109 0.38 -15.47 1.33
N TYR A 110 1.00 -16.56 1.79
CA TYR A 110 2.15 -17.22 1.22
C TYR A 110 1.85 -18.70 1.07
N GLN A 111 2.28 -19.31 -0.04
CA GLN A 111 2.14 -20.75 -0.22
C GLN A 111 3.32 -21.31 -1.00
N GLU A 112 3.93 -22.36 -0.49
CA GLU A 112 4.81 -23.23 -1.25
C GLU A 112 4.00 -24.28 -2.03
N TRP A 113 4.54 -24.72 -3.15
CA TRP A 113 3.92 -25.78 -3.94
C TRP A 113 3.68 -27.05 -3.10
N ASP A 114 2.51 -27.63 -3.27
CA ASP A 114 2.03 -28.83 -2.53
C ASP A 114 1.95 -28.66 -1.00
N LYS A 115 1.97 -27.42 -0.49
CA LYS A 115 1.73 -27.15 0.93
C LYS A 115 0.48 -26.29 1.15
N PRO A 116 -0.12 -26.32 2.35
CA PRO A 116 -1.19 -25.38 2.69
C PRO A 116 -0.71 -23.94 2.62
N ALA A 117 -1.62 -23.03 2.22
CA ALA A 117 -1.35 -21.60 2.29
C ALA A 117 -1.23 -21.15 3.75
N GLN A 118 -0.27 -20.28 4.01
CA GLN A 118 -0.03 -19.63 5.31
C GLN A 118 -0.57 -18.20 5.26
N GLU A 119 -1.41 -17.85 6.22
CA GLU A 119 -1.86 -16.47 6.39
C GLU A 119 -0.74 -15.59 6.94
N LEU A 120 -0.62 -14.38 6.40
CA LEU A 120 0.42 -13.41 6.73
C LEU A 120 -0.17 -12.12 7.30
N HIS A 121 0.42 -11.67 8.40
CA HIS A 121 0.09 -10.43 9.11
C HIS A 121 1.35 -9.59 9.35
N PRO A 122 1.22 -8.29 9.66
CA PRO A 122 2.36 -7.46 10.04
C PRO A 122 3.19 -8.09 11.16
N GLY A 123 4.51 -8.11 10.97
CA GLY A 123 5.46 -8.76 11.87
C GLY A 123 5.79 -10.21 11.51
N ASN A 124 5.06 -10.86 10.61
CA ASN A 124 5.46 -12.17 10.11
C ASN A 124 6.71 -12.07 9.22
N VAL A 125 7.55 -13.07 9.32
CA VAL A 125 8.76 -13.23 8.50
C VAL A 125 8.70 -14.59 7.81
N VAL A 126 8.85 -14.59 6.48
CA VAL A 126 8.95 -15.81 5.68
C VAL A 126 10.34 -15.86 5.05
N VAL A 127 11.06 -16.95 5.28
CA VAL A 127 12.34 -17.21 4.63
C VAL A 127 12.11 -18.30 3.58
N ILE A 128 12.33 -17.94 2.31
CA ILE A 128 12.07 -18.78 1.16
C ILE A 128 13.43 -19.18 0.56
N PRO A 129 13.86 -20.43 0.69
CA PRO A 129 15.10 -20.91 0.09
C PRO A 129 15.09 -20.81 -1.44
N ALA A 130 16.27 -20.71 -2.04
CA ALA A 130 16.39 -20.86 -3.49
C ALA A 130 15.82 -22.22 -3.97
N GLY A 131 15.20 -22.22 -5.15
CA GLY A 131 14.58 -23.41 -5.75
C GLY A 131 13.18 -23.73 -5.25
N VAL A 132 12.65 -23.04 -4.24
CA VAL A 132 11.27 -23.27 -3.76
C VAL A 132 10.27 -22.59 -4.67
N LYS A 133 9.35 -23.38 -5.26
CA LYS A 133 8.20 -22.86 -6.00
C LYS A 133 7.15 -22.35 -5.03
N HIS A 134 6.78 -21.07 -5.15
CA HIS A 134 5.87 -20.40 -4.24
C HIS A 134 5.11 -19.27 -4.90
N TRP A 135 4.13 -18.76 -4.21
CA TRP A 135 3.45 -17.49 -4.50
C TRP A 135 3.12 -16.74 -3.21
N HIS A 136 2.86 -15.44 -3.32
CA HIS A 136 2.33 -14.60 -2.25
C HIS A 136 1.43 -13.49 -2.81
N GLY A 137 0.60 -12.91 -1.94
CA GLY A 137 -0.34 -11.87 -2.34
C GLY A 137 -1.27 -11.45 -1.22
N ALA A 138 -2.16 -10.51 -1.51
CA ALA A 138 -3.16 -10.00 -0.59
C ALA A 138 -4.26 -11.02 -0.32
N ALA A 139 -4.98 -10.89 0.77
CA ALA A 139 -6.27 -11.54 0.96
C ALA A 139 -7.35 -10.87 0.10
N LYS A 140 -8.50 -11.54 -0.07
CA LYS A 140 -9.59 -11.07 -0.97
C LYS A 140 -10.15 -9.70 -0.58
N ASP A 141 -10.11 -9.38 0.69
CA ASP A 141 -10.76 -8.23 1.33
C ASP A 141 -9.78 -7.29 2.03
N SER A 142 -8.49 -7.49 1.86
CA SER A 142 -7.46 -6.68 2.53
C SER A 142 -6.35 -6.29 1.58
N TRP A 143 -5.88 -5.06 1.67
CA TRP A 143 -4.57 -4.69 1.19
C TRP A 143 -3.50 -5.51 1.91
N PHE A 144 -2.36 -5.70 1.28
CA PHE A 144 -1.21 -6.36 1.87
C PHE A 144 0.09 -5.69 1.41
N ALA A 145 1.02 -5.51 2.33
CA ALA A 145 2.36 -5.05 1.99
C ALA A 145 3.43 -5.83 2.75
N HIS A 146 4.53 -6.09 2.06
CA HIS A 146 5.72 -6.69 2.65
C HIS A 146 6.99 -6.10 2.03
N ILE A 147 8.08 -6.17 2.76
CA ILE A 147 9.41 -5.98 2.22
C ILE A 147 9.86 -7.30 1.62
N ALA A 148 10.20 -7.28 0.34
CA ALA A 148 10.84 -8.38 -0.37
C ALA A 148 12.36 -8.12 -0.41
N ILE A 149 13.13 -9.06 0.11
CA ILE A 149 14.59 -9.02 0.11
C ILE A 149 15.09 -10.18 -0.75
N GLU A 150 15.79 -9.87 -1.83
CA GLU A 150 16.54 -10.87 -2.60
C GLU A 150 17.76 -11.29 -1.79
N VAL A 151 17.83 -12.56 -1.42
CA VAL A 151 19.00 -13.09 -0.69
C VAL A 151 20.19 -13.19 -1.64
N PRO A 152 21.36 -12.64 -1.29
CA PRO A 152 22.55 -12.74 -2.13
C PRO A 152 22.91 -14.18 -2.47
N GLY A 153 23.36 -14.42 -3.69
CA GLY A 153 23.70 -15.75 -4.15
C GLY A 153 24.43 -15.73 -5.50
N GLU A 154 24.74 -16.91 -6.00
CA GLU A 154 25.39 -17.09 -7.29
C GLU A 154 24.40 -17.56 -8.36
N ASN A 155 24.54 -17.05 -9.59
CA ASN A 155 23.69 -17.36 -10.73
C ASN A 155 22.18 -17.15 -10.43
N LEU A 156 21.86 -16.02 -9.80
CA LEU A 156 20.50 -15.63 -9.44
C LEU A 156 19.64 -15.48 -10.68
N LYS A 157 18.43 -16.04 -10.65
CA LYS A 157 17.42 -15.91 -11.70
C LYS A 157 16.02 -16.08 -11.11
N ASN A 158 15.11 -15.18 -11.45
CA ASN A 158 13.68 -15.35 -11.15
C ASN A 158 13.01 -16.10 -12.30
N GLU A 159 12.34 -17.18 -11.99
CA GLU A 159 11.59 -18.01 -12.93
C GLU A 159 10.09 -17.86 -12.63
N TRP A 160 9.38 -17.19 -13.55
CA TRP A 160 7.94 -17.01 -13.45
C TRP A 160 7.21 -18.16 -14.13
N LEU A 161 6.21 -18.69 -13.46
CA LEU A 161 5.46 -19.86 -13.86
C LEU A 161 3.97 -19.51 -14.06
N GLU A 162 3.10 -20.51 -13.93
CA GLU A 162 1.66 -20.36 -14.12
C GLU A 162 1.01 -19.45 -13.07
N ALA A 163 -0.13 -18.87 -13.43
CA ALA A 163 -0.95 -18.12 -12.52
C ALA A 163 -1.52 -18.99 -11.39
N VAL A 164 -1.68 -18.41 -10.20
CA VAL A 164 -2.44 -19.06 -9.11
C VAL A 164 -3.92 -19.11 -9.50
N GLY A 165 -4.48 -20.31 -9.60
CA GLY A 165 -5.86 -20.51 -10.03
C GLY A 165 -6.88 -19.83 -9.12
N ASP A 166 -7.87 -19.15 -9.70
CA ASP A 166 -8.95 -18.50 -8.94
C ASP A 166 -9.69 -19.49 -8.05
N ALA A 167 -9.95 -20.69 -8.55
CA ALA A 167 -10.68 -21.72 -7.80
C ALA A 167 -9.98 -22.11 -6.48
N ASP A 168 -8.66 -22.13 -6.45
CA ASP A 168 -7.89 -22.45 -5.23
C ASP A 168 -7.72 -21.22 -4.34
N TYR A 169 -7.45 -20.07 -4.93
CA TYR A 169 -7.35 -18.81 -4.18
C TYR A 169 -8.67 -18.44 -3.48
N GLN A 170 -9.82 -18.65 -4.12
CA GLN A 170 -11.14 -18.35 -3.54
C GLN A 170 -11.52 -19.24 -2.35
N LYS A 171 -10.88 -20.39 -2.16
CA LYS A 171 -11.09 -21.27 -0.99
C LYS A 171 -10.41 -20.74 0.26
N LEU A 172 -9.42 -19.84 0.12
CA LEU A 172 -8.74 -19.24 1.27
C LEU A 172 -9.73 -18.34 2.05
N PRO A 173 -9.63 -18.28 3.38
CA PRO A 173 -10.48 -17.46 4.23
C PRO A 173 -10.50 -15.98 3.88
#